data_d266b1602f4c856c04d6d121a7c10297
#
_entry.id   d266b1602f4c856c04d6d121a7c10297
#
_cell.length_a   1.000
_cell.length_b   1.000
_cell.length_c   1.000
_cell.angle_alpha   90.00
_cell.angle_beta   90.00
_cell.angle_gamma   90.00
#
_symmetry.space_group_name_H-M   'P 1'
#
loop_
_entity.id
_entity.type
_entity.pdbx_description
1 polymer ?
#
loop_
_entity_poly.entity_id
_entity_poly.type
_entity_poly.pdbx_seq_one_letter_code
_entity_poly.pdbx_strand_id
1 'polypeptide(L)'
;MKLRLLLLLSLLQWSFSCFSVQAITTPVVYYGKVLSGGKGIANVPVTDGTQIVLTDDKGRYSISSTSNAEYIYITLPDGYNIPMKGKVPAFFQKVPAQPSKKVHIDFELTPSSTDNKKHVLVVWADPQVYFDEEMPQVQQASKDVKELLATNYQGIPAYGIVCGDIIGDINKKPSYFTPMIDAIAETEIPFFYVIGNHDLDL
;
A
#
# COMPACT_ATOMS: atom_id res chain seq x y z
N MET A 1 -66.87 -3.00 -26.81
CA MET A 1 -66.51 -3.76 -25.63
C MET A 1 -65.00 -4.13 -25.63
N LYS A 2 -64.13 -3.30 -26.23
CA LYS A 2 -62.65 -3.55 -26.29
C LYS A 2 -61.81 -2.40 -25.67
N LEU A 3 -62.41 -1.38 -25.07
CA LEU A 3 -61.69 -0.20 -24.54
C LEU A 3 -61.55 -0.20 -23.02
N ARG A 4 -62.20 -1.13 -22.30
CA ARG A 4 -62.08 -1.20 -20.83
C ARG A 4 -61.05 -2.17 -20.27
N LEU A 5 -60.37 -2.94 -21.16
CA LEU A 5 -59.35 -3.89 -20.73
C LEU A 5 -57.93 -3.33 -20.74
N LEU A 6 -57.72 -2.15 -21.36
CA LEU A 6 -56.42 -1.50 -21.44
C LEU A 6 -56.10 -0.55 -20.25
N LEU A 7 -57.10 -0.24 -19.45
CA LEU A 7 -56.91 0.65 -18.29
C LEU A 7 -56.64 -0.10 -16.98
N LEU A 8 -56.74 -1.40 -16.95
CA LEU A 8 -56.43 -2.23 -15.76
C LEU A 8 -55.01 -2.80 -15.70
N LEU A 9 -54.26 -2.66 -16.79
CA LEU A 9 -52.87 -3.13 -16.85
C LEU A 9 -51.83 -2.05 -16.51
N SER A 10 -52.25 -0.81 -16.33
CA SER A 10 -51.34 0.30 -16.00
C SER A 10 -51.21 0.62 -14.50
N LEU A 11 -51.92 -0.08 -13.63
CA LEU A 11 -51.91 0.16 -12.17
C LEU A 11 -51.11 -0.89 -11.37
N LEU A 12 -50.41 -1.82 -12.02
CA LEU A 12 -49.50 -2.79 -11.34
C LEU A 12 -48.01 -2.52 -11.60
N GLN A 13 -47.64 -1.25 -11.83
CA GLN A 13 -46.25 -0.86 -11.59
C GLN A 13 -46.08 -0.63 -10.08
N TRP A 14 -46.03 -1.72 -9.33
CA TRP A 14 -45.49 -1.68 -8.00
C TRP A 14 -44.01 -1.31 -8.13
N SER A 15 -43.72 -0.10 -7.73
CA SER A 15 -42.38 0.38 -7.44
C SER A 15 -41.76 -0.59 -6.42
N PHE A 16 -41.02 -1.57 -6.89
CA PHE A 16 -40.03 -2.24 -6.05
C PHE A 16 -38.99 -1.19 -5.69
N SER A 17 -39.28 -0.41 -4.65
CA SER A 17 -38.25 0.32 -3.94
C SER A 17 -37.31 -0.72 -3.37
N CYS A 18 -36.20 -0.95 -4.10
CA CYS A 18 -35.10 -1.75 -3.61
C CYS A 18 -34.57 -1.02 -2.38
N PHE A 19 -35.10 -1.31 -1.21
CA PHE A 19 -34.44 -0.93 0.04
C PHE A 19 -33.12 -1.71 0.07
N SER A 20 -32.04 -1.05 -0.34
CA SER A 20 -30.70 -1.54 -0.02
C SER A 20 -30.59 -1.51 1.51
N VAL A 21 -30.82 -2.66 2.13
CA VAL A 21 -30.45 -2.86 3.54
C VAL A 21 -28.93 -2.73 3.57
N GLN A 22 -28.46 -1.55 3.92
CA GLN A 22 -27.06 -1.35 4.24
C GLN A 22 -26.79 -2.22 5.47
N ALA A 23 -26.04 -3.29 5.28
CA ALA A 23 -25.59 -4.12 6.38
C ALA A 23 -24.87 -3.20 7.37
N ILE A 24 -25.42 -3.06 8.58
CA ILE A 24 -24.74 -2.35 9.67
C ILE A 24 -23.56 -3.22 10.05
N THR A 25 -22.41 -2.95 9.45
CA THR A 25 -21.18 -3.63 9.82
C THR A 25 -20.78 -3.14 11.20
N THR A 26 -20.64 -4.06 12.15
CA THR A 26 -20.15 -3.73 13.51
C THR A 26 -18.74 -3.15 13.36
N PRO A 27 -18.48 -1.92 13.88
CA PRO A 27 -17.14 -1.33 13.72
C PRO A 27 -16.09 -2.19 14.39
N VAL A 28 -14.94 -2.33 13.71
CA VAL A 28 -13.72 -2.92 14.26
C VAL A 28 -12.84 -1.78 14.77
N VAL A 29 -12.29 -1.92 15.96
CA VAL A 29 -11.36 -0.95 16.53
C VAL A 29 -9.93 -1.45 16.33
N TYR A 30 -9.17 -0.76 15.48
CA TYR A 30 -7.73 -0.94 15.34
C TYR A 30 -7.02 0.02 16.30
N TYR A 31 -6.14 -0.50 17.13
CA TYR A 31 -5.45 0.30 18.14
C TYR A 31 -4.03 -0.21 18.38
N GLY A 32 -3.17 0.65 18.84
CA GLY A 32 -1.78 0.29 19.13
C GLY A 32 -0.91 1.50 19.36
N LYS A 33 0.37 1.33 19.12
CA LYS A 33 1.38 2.38 19.29
C LYS A 33 2.32 2.42 18.11
N VAL A 34 2.85 3.62 17.86
CA VAL A 34 4.05 3.82 17.05
C VAL A 34 5.19 4.15 18.00
N LEU A 35 6.23 3.33 18.01
CA LEU A 35 7.31 3.35 18.99
C LEU A 35 8.68 3.47 18.31
N SER A 36 9.65 3.94 19.09
CA SER A 36 11.06 3.81 18.77
C SER A 36 11.85 3.58 20.05
N GLY A 37 12.53 2.42 20.15
CA GLY A 37 13.25 2.02 21.36
C GLY A 37 12.35 2.02 22.61
N GLY A 38 11.09 1.61 22.47
CA GLY A 38 10.10 1.57 23.53
C GLY A 38 9.48 2.91 23.90
N LYS A 39 9.88 4.02 23.25
CA LYS A 39 9.29 5.36 23.46
C LYS A 39 8.26 5.64 22.37
N GLY A 40 7.12 6.24 22.75
CA GLY A 40 6.08 6.64 21.81
C GLY A 40 6.53 7.77 20.89
N ILE A 41 6.11 7.70 19.63
CA ILE A 41 6.31 8.76 18.64
C ILE A 41 4.97 9.45 18.43
N ALA A 42 4.91 10.75 18.75
CA ALA A 42 3.71 11.57 18.60
C ALA A 42 3.51 12.06 17.17
N ASN A 43 2.27 12.42 16.84
CA ASN A 43 1.89 13.05 15.58
C ASN A 43 2.19 12.20 14.31
N VAL A 44 2.29 10.89 14.46
CA VAL A 44 2.41 9.98 13.31
C VAL A 44 1.02 9.71 12.74
N PRO A 45 0.76 10.01 11.46
CA PRO A 45 -0.48 9.64 10.82
C PRO A 45 -0.60 8.12 10.69
N VAL A 46 -1.72 7.57 11.18
CA VAL A 46 -2.08 6.16 11.06
C VAL A 46 -3.43 6.07 10.33
N THR A 47 -3.56 5.15 9.40
CA THR A 47 -4.75 5.04 8.56
C THR A 47 -5.15 3.58 8.30
N ASP A 48 -6.46 3.39 8.07
CA ASP A 48 -7.08 2.15 7.58
C ASP A 48 -7.43 2.23 6.08
N GLY A 49 -6.97 3.30 5.39
CA GLY A 49 -7.30 3.61 4.00
C GLY A 49 -8.51 4.52 3.83
N THR A 50 -9.33 4.70 4.85
CA THR A 50 -10.53 5.58 4.81
C THR A 50 -10.49 6.71 5.82
N GLN A 51 -9.84 6.50 6.95
CA GLN A 51 -9.68 7.47 8.03
C GLN A 51 -8.21 7.65 8.36
N ILE A 52 -7.85 8.83 8.84
CA ILE A 52 -6.51 9.14 9.34
C ILE A 52 -6.65 9.65 10.76
N VAL A 53 -5.85 9.10 11.67
CA VAL A 53 -5.69 9.59 13.04
C VAL A 53 -4.21 9.87 13.31
N LEU A 54 -3.93 10.77 14.25
CA LEU A 54 -2.57 11.03 14.71
C LEU A 54 -2.29 10.29 16.03
N THR A 55 -1.08 9.82 16.20
CA THR A 55 -0.64 9.29 17.49
C THR A 55 -0.56 10.39 18.54
N ASP A 56 -0.89 10.07 19.78
CA ASP A 56 -0.72 10.96 20.95
C ASP A 56 0.73 11.04 21.45
N ASP A 57 0.98 11.82 22.50
CA ASP A 57 2.32 12.01 23.09
C ASP A 57 2.98 10.71 23.61
N LYS A 58 2.20 9.64 23.75
CA LYS A 58 2.68 8.31 24.13
C LYS A 58 2.73 7.35 22.94
N GLY A 59 2.59 7.87 21.71
CA GLY A 59 2.58 7.11 20.48
C GLY A 59 1.31 6.30 20.24
N ARG A 60 0.24 6.46 21.02
CA ARG A 60 -0.97 5.65 20.95
C ARG A 60 -1.91 6.16 19.87
N TYR A 61 -2.58 5.25 19.19
CA TYR A 61 -3.65 5.55 18.24
C TYR A 61 -4.85 4.61 18.41
N SER A 62 -5.99 5.02 17.88
CA SER A 62 -7.19 4.19 17.79
C SER A 62 -8.05 4.64 16.61
N ILE A 63 -8.42 3.70 15.73
CA ILE A 63 -9.30 3.90 14.59
C ILE A 63 -10.53 3.02 14.78
N SER A 64 -11.73 3.60 14.70
CA SER A 64 -12.98 2.85 14.66
C SER A 64 -13.47 2.78 13.22
N SER A 65 -13.25 1.64 12.58
CA SER A 65 -13.50 1.44 11.16
C SER A 65 -14.77 0.61 10.92
N THR A 66 -15.59 1.06 9.98
CA THR A 66 -16.69 0.29 9.41
C THR A 66 -16.35 -0.32 8.06
N SER A 67 -15.15 -0.02 7.53
CA SER A 67 -14.60 -0.63 6.32
C SER A 67 -13.94 -1.97 6.64
N ASN A 68 -13.88 -2.85 5.64
CA ASN A 68 -13.07 -4.06 5.70
C ASN A 68 -11.62 -3.69 5.37
N ALA A 69 -10.95 -3.03 6.30
CA ALA A 69 -9.55 -2.70 6.12
C ALA A 69 -8.71 -3.98 5.99
N GLU A 70 -7.93 -4.08 4.93
CA GLU A 70 -6.98 -5.18 4.75
C GLU A 70 -5.64 -4.89 5.42
N TYR A 71 -5.31 -3.61 5.54
CA TYR A 71 -4.05 -3.13 6.11
C TYR A 71 -4.28 -1.92 6.99
N ILE A 72 -3.46 -1.79 8.03
CA ILE A 72 -3.23 -0.55 8.76
C ILE A 72 -1.83 -0.08 8.42
N TYR A 73 -1.66 1.19 8.10
CA TYR A 73 -0.38 1.74 7.71
C TYR A 73 -0.13 3.13 8.29
N ILE A 74 1.15 3.49 8.34
CA ILE A 74 1.61 4.76 8.88
C ILE A 74 2.26 5.61 7.78
N THR A 75 2.17 6.92 7.91
CA THR A 75 3.09 7.81 7.19
C THR A 75 4.42 7.84 7.96
N LEU A 76 5.50 7.49 7.29
CA LEU A 76 6.83 7.47 7.93
C LEU A 76 7.24 8.90 8.33
N PRO A 77 7.48 9.15 9.61
CA PRO A 77 7.93 10.47 10.06
C PRO A 77 9.40 10.70 9.70
N ASP A 78 9.78 11.97 9.54
CA ASP A 78 11.18 12.37 9.36
C ASP A 78 12.04 11.93 10.55
N GLY A 79 13.31 11.66 10.29
CA GLY A 79 14.27 11.20 11.31
C GLY A 79 14.22 9.71 11.64
N TYR A 80 13.47 8.92 10.86
CA TYR A 80 13.41 7.47 11.02
C TYR A 80 13.75 6.75 9.71
N ASN A 81 14.38 5.59 9.85
CA ASN A 81 14.64 4.70 8.72
C ASN A 81 13.34 4.10 8.20
N ILE A 82 13.28 3.84 6.90
CA ILE A 82 12.19 3.07 6.29
C ILE A 82 12.26 1.64 6.82
N PRO A 83 11.24 1.13 7.54
CA PRO A 83 11.22 -0.25 7.94
C PRO A 83 11.10 -1.15 6.71
N MET A 84 11.87 -2.24 6.68
CA MET A 84 11.91 -3.16 5.56
C MET A 84 11.46 -4.55 6.00
N LYS A 85 10.68 -5.23 5.15
CA LYS A 85 10.39 -6.66 5.27
C LYS A 85 10.95 -7.36 4.04
N GLY A 86 12.10 -8.01 4.22
CA GLY A 86 12.88 -8.48 3.09
C GLY A 86 13.34 -7.31 2.23
N LYS A 87 12.87 -7.25 0.99
CA LYS A 87 13.27 -6.26 -0.02
C LYS A 87 12.26 -5.13 -0.25
N VAL A 88 11.16 -5.11 0.51
CA VAL A 88 10.10 -4.11 0.34
C VAL A 88 9.90 -3.27 1.60
N PRO A 89 9.55 -1.97 1.47
CA PRO A 89 9.17 -1.13 2.59
C PRO A 89 7.97 -1.70 3.35
N ALA A 90 8.03 -1.67 4.68
CA ALA A 90 7.06 -2.28 5.58
C ALA A 90 6.43 -1.28 6.55
N PHE A 91 5.91 -0.17 6.01
CA PHE A 91 5.17 0.85 6.76
C PHE A 91 3.70 0.48 7.02
N PHE A 92 3.32 -0.78 6.76
CA PHE A 92 1.97 -1.32 6.89
C PHE A 92 1.97 -2.68 7.58
N GLN A 93 0.84 -3.04 8.17
CA GLN A 93 0.60 -4.37 8.71
C GLN A 93 -0.75 -4.91 8.24
N LYS A 94 -0.76 -6.18 7.85
CA LYS A 94 -1.98 -6.85 7.38
C LYS A 94 -2.93 -7.10 8.54
N VAL A 95 -4.20 -6.77 8.34
CA VAL A 95 -5.27 -7.11 9.27
C VAL A 95 -5.63 -8.59 9.11
N PRO A 96 -5.95 -9.32 10.21
CA PRO A 96 -6.47 -10.67 10.11
C PRO A 96 -7.72 -10.73 9.22
N ALA A 97 -7.85 -11.79 8.40
CA ALA A 97 -8.99 -11.94 7.48
C ALA A 97 -10.36 -11.98 8.20
N GLN A 98 -10.39 -12.40 9.46
CA GLN A 98 -11.55 -12.34 10.34
C GLN A 98 -11.17 -11.59 11.61
N PRO A 99 -11.22 -10.26 11.59
CA PRO A 99 -10.79 -9.46 12.72
C PRO A 99 -11.78 -9.60 13.88
N SER A 100 -11.25 -9.68 15.09
CA SER A 100 -12.04 -9.49 16.30
C SER A 100 -12.53 -8.05 16.39
N LYS A 101 -13.50 -7.75 17.29
CA LYS A 101 -13.99 -6.37 17.50
C LYS A 101 -12.89 -5.35 17.83
N LYS A 102 -11.74 -5.83 18.32
CA LYS A 102 -10.55 -5.02 18.62
C LYS A 102 -9.32 -5.76 18.12
N VAL A 103 -8.50 -5.09 17.31
CA VAL A 103 -7.26 -5.60 16.76
C VAL A 103 -6.11 -4.72 17.23
N HIS A 104 -5.11 -5.30 17.87
CA HIS A 104 -3.92 -4.60 18.33
C HIS A 104 -2.82 -4.66 17.26
N ILE A 105 -2.28 -3.51 16.87
CA ILE A 105 -1.24 -3.38 15.86
C ILE A 105 -0.26 -2.29 16.30
N ASP A 106 0.98 -2.67 16.60
CA ASP A 106 2.05 -1.73 16.92
C ASP A 106 3.02 -1.58 15.76
N PHE A 107 3.64 -0.41 15.65
CA PHE A 107 4.73 -0.13 14.72
C PHE A 107 5.99 0.24 15.51
N GLU A 108 7.12 -0.37 15.17
CA GLU A 108 8.42 -0.01 15.73
C GLU A 108 9.29 0.62 14.65
N LEU A 109 9.81 1.81 14.91
CA LEU A 109 10.67 2.55 14.00
C LEU A 109 12.07 2.69 14.58
N THR A 110 13.07 2.66 13.71
CA THR A 110 14.48 2.87 14.09
C THR A 110 14.90 4.30 13.72
N PRO A 111 15.50 5.06 14.62
CA PRO A 111 15.99 6.40 14.29
C PRO A 111 16.98 6.36 13.13
N SER A 112 16.89 7.32 12.23
CA SER A 112 17.85 7.53 11.15
C SER A 112 18.95 8.46 11.62
N SER A 113 20.20 8.15 11.30
CA SER A 113 21.34 9.05 11.45
C SER A 113 21.55 9.94 10.22
N THR A 114 20.76 9.75 9.16
CA THR A 114 20.92 10.43 7.88
C THR A 114 20.00 11.65 7.80
N ASP A 115 20.53 12.80 7.37
CA ASP A 115 19.72 13.98 7.05
C ASP A 115 19.01 13.75 5.71
N ASN A 116 17.68 13.63 5.75
CA ASN A 116 16.84 13.36 4.57
C ASN A 116 16.41 14.64 3.83
N LYS A 117 16.86 15.84 4.24
CA LYS A 117 16.49 17.11 3.57
C LYS A 117 16.96 17.17 2.13
N LYS A 118 18.06 16.48 1.81
CA LYS A 118 18.55 16.29 0.46
C LYS A 118 18.58 14.80 0.15
N HIS A 119 17.89 14.37 -0.88
CA HIS A 119 17.82 12.96 -1.29
C HIS A 119 17.73 12.83 -2.80
N VAL A 120 17.99 11.63 -3.29
CA VAL A 120 17.78 11.24 -4.67
C VAL A 120 16.50 10.42 -4.75
N LEU A 121 15.63 10.73 -5.70
CA LEU A 121 14.48 9.90 -6.04
C LEU A 121 14.72 9.25 -7.39
N VAL A 122 14.77 7.92 -7.41
CA VAL A 122 14.80 7.11 -8.63
C VAL A 122 13.37 6.74 -9.00
N VAL A 123 12.95 7.10 -10.20
CA VAL A 123 11.58 6.82 -10.68
C VAL A 123 11.66 5.87 -11.86
N TRP A 124 11.01 4.72 -11.74
CA TRP A 124 10.83 3.77 -12.82
C TRP A 124 9.37 3.73 -13.22
N ALA A 125 9.12 3.93 -14.51
CA ALA A 125 7.79 3.81 -15.09
C ALA A 125 7.71 2.49 -15.87
N ASP A 126 6.68 1.70 -15.60
CA ASP A 126 6.23 0.56 -16.40
C ASP A 126 7.37 -0.41 -16.83
N PRO A 127 8.12 -1.04 -15.89
CA PRO A 127 9.18 -1.97 -16.28
C PRO A 127 8.68 -3.22 -17.00
N GLN A 128 7.45 -3.62 -16.80
CA GLN A 128 6.59 -4.54 -17.60
C GLN A 128 7.33 -5.73 -18.24
N VAL A 129 8.01 -6.56 -17.47
CA VAL A 129 8.65 -7.78 -18.01
C VAL A 129 7.60 -8.80 -18.44
N TYR A 130 7.64 -9.19 -19.71
CA TYR A 130 6.78 -10.22 -20.32
C TYR A 130 7.49 -11.55 -20.55
N PHE A 131 8.81 -11.52 -20.77
CA PHE A 131 9.61 -12.66 -21.17
C PHE A 131 10.84 -12.80 -20.29
N ASP A 132 11.34 -14.05 -20.16
CA ASP A 132 12.51 -14.36 -19.34
C ASP A 132 13.77 -13.61 -19.82
N GLU A 133 13.87 -13.35 -21.13
CA GLU A 133 14.97 -12.65 -21.78
C GLU A 133 15.07 -11.16 -21.41
N GLU A 134 14.00 -10.59 -20.86
CA GLU A 134 13.93 -9.17 -20.46
C GLU A 134 14.44 -8.96 -19.03
N MET A 135 14.37 -9.98 -18.19
CA MET A 135 14.80 -9.90 -16.78
C MET A 135 16.27 -9.45 -16.61
N PRO A 136 17.24 -9.92 -17.41
CA PRO A 136 18.61 -9.43 -17.34
C PRO A 136 18.76 -7.94 -17.61
N GLN A 137 17.85 -7.33 -18.39
CA GLN A 137 17.86 -5.88 -18.65
C GLN A 137 17.48 -5.09 -17.41
N VAL A 138 16.50 -5.55 -16.64
CA VAL A 138 16.12 -4.95 -15.36
C VAL A 138 17.25 -5.06 -14.35
N GLN A 139 17.90 -6.24 -14.28
CA GLN A 139 19.06 -6.42 -13.41
C GLN A 139 20.22 -5.51 -13.79
N GLN A 140 20.49 -5.34 -15.09
CA GLN A 140 21.53 -4.41 -15.55
C GLN A 140 21.18 -2.96 -15.21
N ALA A 141 19.95 -2.52 -15.47
CA ALA A 141 19.49 -1.19 -15.12
C ALA A 141 19.60 -0.91 -13.61
N SER A 142 19.33 -1.92 -12.76
CA SER A 142 19.50 -1.81 -11.31
C SER A 142 20.96 -1.61 -10.92
N LYS A 143 21.90 -2.33 -11.55
CA LYS A 143 23.33 -2.18 -11.34
C LYS A 143 23.83 -0.82 -11.78
N ASP A 144 23.36 -0.35 -12.93
CA ASP A 144 23.70 0.98 -13.47
C ASP A 144 23.22 2.09 -12.52
N VAL A 145 22.01 1.97 -11.96
CA VAL A 145 21.50 2.89 -10.93
C VAL A 145 22.37 2.86 -9.68
N LYS A 146 22.73 1.66 -9.19
CA LYS A 146 23.62 1.52 -8.03
C LYS A 146 24.96 2.21 -8.26
N GLU A 147 25.60 1.99 -9.42
CA GLU A 147 26.87 2.61 -9.79
C GLU A 147 26.73 4.13 -9.91
N LEU A 148 25.67 4.62 -10.55
CA LEU A 148 25.37 6.05 -10.66
C LEU A 148 25.25 6.72 -9.28
N LEU A 149 24.54 6.09 -8.35
CA LEU A 149 24.35 6.60 -6.99
C LEU A 149 25.69 6.63 -6.23
N ALA A 150 26.45 5.56 -6.33
CA ALA A 150 27.77 5.47 -5.67
C ALA A 150 28.79 6.48 -6.21
N THR A 151 28.71 6.81 -7.49
CA THR A 151 29.66 7.71 -8.16
C THR A 151 29.28 9.18 -8.01
N ASN A 152 28.01 9.52 -8.27
CA ASN A 152 27.57 10.92 -8.42
C ASN A 152 26.82 11.46 -7.20
N TYR A 153 26.32 10.58 -6.31
CA TYR A 153 25.45 10.94 -5.20
C TYR A 153 25.93 10.34 -3.86
N GLN A 154 27.21 10.13 -3.73
CA GLN A 154 27.81 9.52 -2.54
C GLN A 154 27.41 10.26 -1.25
N GLY A 155 26.93 9.53 -0.26
CA GLY A 155 26.48 10.08 1.04
C GLY A 155 25.12 10.79 1.01
N ILE A 156 24.44 10.83 -0.16
CA ILE A 156 23.08 11.36 -0.27
C ILE A 156 22.11 10.16 -0.21
N PRO A 157 21.13 10.17 0.72
CA PRO A 157 20.14 9.10 0.76
C PRO A 157 19.36 9.02 -0.55
N ALA A 158 19.07 7.81 -0.99
CA ALA A 158 18.32 7.56 -2.20
C ALA A 158 17.13 6.64 -1.94
N TYR A 159 16.05 6.88 -2.65
CA TYR A 159 14.80 6.12 -2.60
C TYR A 159 14.32 5.88 -4.02
N GLY A 160 13.58 4.80 -4.22
CA GLY A 160 13.01 4.48 -5.52
C GLY A 160 11.50 4.36 -5.45
N ILE A 161 10.85 4.58 -6.60
CA ILE A 161 9.44 4.30 -6.81
C ILE A 161 9.26 3.63 -8.18
N VAL A 162 8.50 2.54 -8.21
CA VAL A 162 7.96 1.96 -9.45
C VAL A 162 6.53 2.46 -9.60
N CYS A 163 6.25 3.12 -10.72
CA CYS A 163 4.96 3.79 -10.98
C CYS A 163 3.92 2.86 -11.62
N GLY A 164 3.90 1.60 -11.23
CA GLY A 164 2.95 0.60 -11.72
C GLY A 164 3.54 -0.31 -12.78
N ASP A 165 2.75 -1.30 -13.18
CA ASP A 165 3.06 -2.29 -14.21
C ASP A 165 4.45 -2.92 -13.99
N ILE A 166 4.63 -3.50 -12.80
CA ILE A 166 5.87 -4.15 -12.38
C ILE A 166 6.14 -5.36 -13.28
N ILE A 167 5.07 -6.08 -13.64
CA ILE A 167 5.10 -7.22 -14.56
C ILE A 167 4.16 -6.99 -15.74
N GLY A 168 4.37 -7.69 -16.83
CA GLY A 168 3.60 -7.50 -18.05
C GLY A 168 2.17 -8.06 -18.00
N ASP A 169 1.91 -9.13 -17.25
CA ASP A 169 0.57 -9.72 -17.11
C ASP A 169 0.54 -10.70 -15.92
N ILE A 170 -0.17 -10.33 -14.86
CA ILE A 170 -0.27 -11.15 -13.65
C ILE A 170 -0.98 -12.48 -13.90
N ASN A 171 -1.96 -12.51 -14.81
CA ASN A 171 -2.71 -13.72 -15.10
C ASN A 171 -1.86 -14.77 -15.83
N LYS A 172 -0.89 -14.32 -16.62
CA LYS A 172 0.00 -15.20 -17.37
C LYS A 172 1.29 -15.54 -16.62
N LYS A 173 1.85 -14.55 -15.91
CA LYS A 173 3.17 -14.65 -15.31
C LYS A 173 3.26 -14.10 -13.87
N PRO A 174 2.38 -14.54 -12.93
CA PRO A 174 2.41 -14.06 -11.55
C PRO A 174 3.74 -14.38 -10.84
N SER A 175 4.45 -15.41 -11.32
CA SER A 175 5.76 -15.81 -10.80
C SER A 175 6.87 -14.76 -11.02
N TYR A 176 6.65 -13.77 -11.89
CA TYR A 176 7.64 -12.73 -12.16
C TYR A 176 7.74 -11.65 -11.08
N PHE A 177 6.73 -11.50 -10.21
CA PHE A 177 6.78 -10.51 -9.13
C PHE A 177 8.04 -10.64 -8.26
N THR A 178 8.30 -11.85 -7.75
CA THR A 178 9.47 -12.04 -6.88
C THR A 178 10.80 -11.79 -7.60
N PRO A 179 11.06 -12.35 -8.79
CA PRO A 179 12.27 -12.03 -9.56
C PRO A 179 12.42 -10.54 -9.87
N MET A 180 11.31 -9.82 -10.15
CA MET A 180 11.35 -8.37 -10.40
C MET A 180 11.75 -7.59 -9.15
N ILE A 181 11.11 -7.89 -8.00
CA ILE A 181 11.50 -7.31 -6.72
C ILE A 181 12.97 -7.60 -6.40
N ASP A 182 13.43 -8.81 -6.70
CA ASP A 182 14.82 -9.23 -6.49
C ASP A 182 15.78 -8.45 -7.39
N ALA A 183 15.45 -8.29 -8.67
CA ALA A 183 16.23 -7.53 -9.63
C ALA A 183 16.32 -6.04 -9.26
N ILE A 184 15.20 -5.44 -8.87
CA ILE A 184 15.15 -4.03 -8.44
C ILE A 184 15.94 -3.83 -7.14
N ALA A 185 15.93 -4.77 -6.23
CA ALA A 185 16.67 -4.70 -4.98
C ALA A 185 18.21 -4.71 -5.16
N GLU A 186 18.73 -5.06 -6.34
CA GLU A 186 20.16 -4.92 -6.67
C GLU A 186 20.62 -3.45 -6.69
N THR A 187 19.70 -2.48 -6.75
CA THR A 187 19.99 -1.06 -6.54
C THR A 187 20.49 -0.72 -5.14
N GLU A 188 20.21 -1.58 -4.15
CA GLU A 188 20.50 -1.42 -2.71
C GLU A 188 19.84 -0.21 -2.05
N ILE A 189 18.77 0.33 -2.63
CA ILE A 189 17.96 1.38 -2.03
C ILE A 189 16.51 0.89 -1.81
N PRO A 190 15.76 1.47 -0.85
CA PRO A 190 14.35 1.14 -0.69
C PRO A 190 13.53 1.58 -1.90
N PHE A 191 12.78 0.66 -2.49
CA PHE A 191 11.82 0.95 -3.56
C PHE A 191 10.39 0.80 -3.06
N PHE A 192 9.57 1.80 -3.34
CA PHE A 192 8.12 1.76 -3.18
C PHE A 192 7.48 1.32 -4.48
N TYR A 193 6.38 0.58 -4.38
CA TYR A 193 5.70 0.01 -5.53
C TYR A 193 4.27 0.51 -5.59
N VAL A 194 3.90 1.12 -6.70
CA VAL A 194 2.51 1.43 -7.06
C VAL A 194 2.00 0.26 -7.91
N ILE A 195 0.76 -0.11 -7.74
CA ILE A 195 0.13 -1.17 -8.54
C ILE A 195 -0.39 -0.55 -9.84
N GLY A 196 -0.01 -1.12 -10.97
CA GLY A 196 -0.55 -0.80 -12.29
C GLY A 196 -1.67 -1.75 -12.72
N ASN A 197 -2.23 -1.53 -13.89
CA ASN A 197 -3.33 -2.37 -14.39
C ASN A 197 -2.87 -3.78 -14.79
N HIS A 198 -1.61 -3.96 -15.21
CA HIS A 198 -1.06 -5.28 -15.50
C HIS A 198 -0.72 -6.10 -14.25
N ASP A 199 -0.59 -5.43 -13.09
CA ASP A 199 -0.33 -6.06 -11.80
C ASP A 199 -1.61 -6.54 -11.11
N LEU A 200 -2.79 -6.24 -11.65
CA LEU A 200 -4.08 -6.61 -11.12
C LEU A 200 -4.74 -7.69 -11.97
N ASP A 201 -5.45 -8.60 -11.30
CA ASP A 201 -6.35 -9.57 -11.92
C ASP A 201 -7.74 -8.90 -12.09
N LEU A 202 -7.90 -8.11 -13.17
CA LEU A 202 -9.12 -7.39 -13.51
C LEU A 202 -9.84 -8.02 -14.68
#